data_44ca92c792a0c67173c2ec5d555d22da
#
_entry.id   44ca92c792a0c67173c2ec5d555d22da
#
_cell.length_a   1.000
_cell.length_b   1.000
_cell.length_c   1.000
_cell.angle_alpha   90.00
_cell.angle_beta   90.00
_cell.angle_gamma   90.00
#
_symmetry.space_group_name_H-M   'P 1'
#
loop_
_entity.id
_entity.type
_entity.pdbx_description
1 polymer ?
#
loop_
_entity_poly.entity_id
_entity_poly.type
_entity_poly.pdbx_seq_one_letter_code
_entity_poly.pdbx_strand_id
1 'polypeptide(L)'
;MERVLSNTQMRAADAYTVKVQGQSAQTLMARAGAAIADEVEKIMKKHGFKSAVVVCGSGNNGGDGYVCAESLKNRGIAVSVYAVAEPTSEECILARKACTAEFTHEINADLIVDCIFGTGLCRDIGGKFAEAVNAVNASGAYVVSADIPSGLNGDNGLIQGCAVKADLTLVIAEYKLGHFLNDGLDLCGKTVKKDIGIICPQTTYAEIYSDDDLKPFFIGRKRNSHKGTYGSANIIAGSSEYLGAAALACGAALKSGCGYVKLTTAEMVKLSLVPVYPQVIFSDGIDFNSHSIAIGMGCGVSKDLYNKIIYILENYEGALIIDADGLNALSE
;
A
#
# COMPACT_ATOMS: atom_id res chain seq x y z
N MET A 1 7.96 -6.65 -10.08
CA MET A 1 7.82 -6.41 -8.61
C MET A 1 8.06 -4.95 -8.30
N GLU A 2 7.16 -4.31 -7.55
CA GLU A 2 7.30 -2.94 -7.07
C GLU A 2 7.78 -2.95 -5.62
N ARG A 3 8.72 -2.06 -5.31
CA ARG A 3 9.29 -1.96 -3.96
C ARG A 3 8.37 -1.18 -3.03
N VAL A 4 8.29 -1.61 -1.78
CA VAL A 4 7.59 -0.90 -0.70
C VAL A 4 8.59 -0.66 0.43
N LEU A 5 8.76 0.59 0.82
CA LEU A 5 9.73 1.04 1.80
C LEU A 5 9.05 1.57 3.06
N SER A 6 9.76 1.53 4.18
CA SER A 6 9.40 2.33 5.34
C SER A 6 9.84 3.79 5.14
N ASN A 7 9.26 4.69 5.93
CA ASN A 7 9.69 6.11 5.93
C ASN A 7 11.20 6.26 6.21
N THR A 8 11.75 5.40 7.07
CA THR A 8 13.19 5.40 7.40
C THR A 8 14.02 4.94 6.21
N GLN A 9 13.59 3.89 5.51
CA GLN A 9 14.27 3.41 4.31
C GLN A 9 14.21 4.44 3.18
N MET A 10 13.07 5.13 3.01
CA MET A 10 12.93 6.17 2.00
C MET A 10 13.90 7.34 2.25
N ARG A 11 13.95 7.85 3.50
CA ARG A 11 14.93 8.89 3.89
C ARG A 11 16.38 8.46 3.67
N ALA A 12 16.70 7.21 3.97
CA ALA A 12 18.04 6.66 3.73
C ALA A 12 18.35 6.57 2.21
N ALA A 13 17.38 6.24 1.38
CA ALA A 13 17.52 6.21 -0.08
C ALA A 13 17.76 7.62 -0.66
N ASP A 14 17.03 8.63 -0.19
CA ASP A 14 17.23 10.03 -0.55
C ASP A 14 18.66 10.48 -0.22
N ALA A 15 19.11 10.28 1.03
CA ALA A 15 20.45 10.65 1.49
C ALA A 15 21.55 9.91 0.71
N TYR A 16 21.33 8.62 0.43
CA TYR A 16 22.26 7.82 -0.38
C TYR A 16 22.35 8.35 -1.80
N THR A 17 21.22 8.68 -2.43
CA THR A 17 21.19 9.23 -3.80
C THR A 17 21.97 10.53 -3.91
N VAL A 18 21.73 11.45 -2.97
CA VAL A 18 22.49 12.73 -2.91
C VAL A 18 23.99 12.44 -2.80
N LYS A 19 24.39 11.53 -1.91
CA LYS A 19 25.81 11.21 -1.67
C LYS A 19 26.48 10.55 -2.88
N VAL A 20 25.82 9.58 -3.52
CA VAL A 20 26.42 8.74 -4.58
C VAL A 20 26.38 9.44 -5.94
N GLN A 21 25.29 10.13 -6.26
CA GLN A 21 25.15 10.83 -7.54
C GLN A 21 25.76 12.22 -7.52
N GLY A 22 26.18 12.74 -6.37
CA GLY A 22 26.66 14.12 -6.23
C GLY A 22 25.59 15.17 -6.57
N GLN A 23 24.32 14.78 -6.55
CA GLN A 23 23.19 15.68 -6.85
C GLN A 23 22.74 16.37 -5.56
N SER A 24 22.25 17.61 -5.71
CA SER A 24 21.69 18.33 -4.57
C SER A 24 20.27 17.85 -4.26
N ALA A 25 19.83 18.00 -3.00
CA ALA A 25 18.43 17.79 -2.61
C ALA A 25 17.48 18.68 -3.42
N GLN A 26 17.92 19.88 -3.82
CA GLN A 26 17.19 20.76 -4.73
C GLN A 26 16.92 20.12 -6.10
N THR A 27 17.88 19.35 -6.63
CA THR A 27 17.71 18.66 -7.92
C THR A 27 16.63 17.58 -7.81
N LEU A 28 16.59 16.84 -6.70
CA LEU A 28 15.55 15.85 -6.45
C LEU A 28 14.17 16.52 -6.30
N MET A 29 14.10 17.61 -5.54
CA MET A 29 12.89 18.43 -5.39
C MET A 29 12.39 18.97 -6.74
N ALA A 30 13.30 19.47 -7.57
CA ALA A 30 12.94 19.95 -8.91
C ALA A 30 12.34 18.86 -9.79
N ARG A 31 12.87 17.61 -9.71
CA ARG A 31 12.33 16.46 -10.43
C ARG A 31 10.96 16.03 -9.87
N ALA A 32 10.81 16.01 -8.54
CA ALA A 32 9.55 15.66 -7.89
C ALA A 32 8.45 16.65 -8.28
N GLY A 33 8.68 17.96 -8.13
CA GLY A 33 7.74 19.00 -8.51
C GLY A 33 7.37 18.99 -9.99
N ALA A 34 8.36 18.75 -10.88
CA ALA A 34 8.12 18.61 -12.32
C ALA A 34 7.25 17.37 -12.62
N ALA A 35 7.52 16.23 -11.99
CA ALA A 35 6.75 15.01 -12.17
C ALA A 35 5.29 15.17 -11.67
N ILE A 36 5.08 15.92 -10.59
CA ILE A 36 3.74 16.29 -10.10
C ILE A 36 3.04 17.16 -11.15
N ALA A 37 3.71 18.21 -11.65
CA ALA A 37 3.14 19.10 -12.66
C ALA A 37 2.77 18.36 -13.96
N ASP A 38 3.59 17.42 -14.40
CA ASP A 38 3.31 16.59 -15.58
C ASP A 38 2.01 15.79 -15.45
N GLU A 39 1.75 15.23 -14.27
CA GLU A 39 0.55 14.45 -14.06
C GLU A 39 -0.69 15.33 -13.85
N VAL A 40 -0.54 16.43 -13.11
CA VAL A 40 -1.61 17.42 -12.91
C VAL A 40 -2.06 17.97 -14.27
N GLU A 41 -1.15 18.33 -15.17
CA GLU A 41 -1.49 18.80 -16.51
C GLU A 41 -2.27 17.76 -17.31
N LYS A 42 -1.88 16.46 -17.24
CA LYS A 42 -2.60 15.37 -17.90
C LYS A 42 -4.02 15.22 -17.35
N ILE A 43 -4.18 15.29 -16.03
CA ILE A 43 -5.48 15.19 -15.35
C ILE A 43 -6.37 16.36 -15.77
N MET A 44 -5.84 17.57 -15.72
CA MET A 44 -6.57 18.77 -16.11
C MET A 44 -7.07 18.70 -17.55
N LYS A 45 -6.20 18.27 -18.48
CA LYS A 45 -6.57 18.08 -19.89
C LYS A 45 -7.64 16.99 -20.05
N LYS A 46 -7.49 15.86 -19.36
CA LYS A 46 -8.42 14.73 -19.42
C LYS A 46 -9.82 15.09 -18.94
N HIS A 47 -9.91 15.84 -17.85
CA HIS A 47 -11.19 16.20 -17.22
C HIS A 47 -11.74 17.57 -17.66
N GLY A 48 -10.96 18.34 -18.42
CA GLY A 48 -11.35 19.67 -18.86
C GLY A 48 -11.29 20.74 -17.77
N PHE A 49 -10.55 20.48 -16.68
CA PHE A 49 -10.37 21.41 -15.57
C PHE A 49 -9.64 22.69 -16.00
N LYS A 50 -10.03 23.83 -15.44
CA LYS A 50 -9.55 25.17 -15.84
C LYS A 50 -8.61 25.79 -14.82
N SER A 51 -8.69 25.39 -13.55
CA SER A 51 -7.93 25.98 -12.46
C SER A 51 -7.35 24.92 -11.53
N ALA A 52 -6.20 25.24 -10.94
CA ALA A 52 -5.57 24.40 -9.92
C ALA A 52 -5.12 25.27 -8.73
N VAL A 53 -5.19 24.70 -7.53
CA VAL A 53 -4.58 25.25 -6.32
C VAL A 53 -3.59 24.26 -5.77
N VAL A 54 -2.34 24.68 -5.54
CA VAL A 54 -1.32 23.88 -4.87
C VAL A 54 -1.24 24.31 -3.40
N VAL A 55 -1.58 23.38 -2.50
CA VAL A 55 -1.59 23.63 -1.05
C VAL A 55 -0.23 23.20 -0.48
N CYS A 56 0.60 24.17 -0.14
CA CYS A 56 2.00 23.95 0.26
C CYS A 56 2.19 24.01 1.78
N GLY A 57 2.81 22.98 2.34
CA GLY A 57 3.29 22.95 3.71
C GLY A 57 4.64 23.64 3.90
N SER A 58 5.23 23.50 5.09
CA SER A 58 6.51 24.17 5.45
C SER A 58 7.76 23.34 5.16
N GLY A 59 7.64 22.03 4.91
CA GLY A 59 8.75 21.11 4.66
C GLY A 59 9.01 20.84 3.18
N ASN A 60 9.79 19.81 2.88
CA ASN A 60 10.19 19.45 1.52
C ASN A 60 9.03 19.13 0.59
N ASN A 61 7.96 18.47 1.09
CA ASN A 61 6.75 18.25 0.29
C ASN A 61 6.11 19.58 -0.16
N GLY A 62 6.12 20.61 0.70
CA GLY A 62 5.74 21.97 0.32
C GLY A 62 6.65 22.57 -0.76
N GLY A 63 7.95 22.26 -0.68
CA GLY A 63 8.94 22.62 -1.70
C GLY A 63 8.62 22.02 -3.07
N ASP A 64 8.27 20.73 -3.11
CA ASP A 64 7.81 20.04 -4.32
C ASP A 64 6.57 20.75 -4.90
N GLY A 65 5.65 21.19 -4.01
CA GLY A 65 4.47 21.96 -4.38
C GLY A 65 4.79 23.32 -5.02
N TYR A 66 5.75 24.09 -4.49
CA TYR A 66 6.16 25.34 -5.10
C TYR A 66 6.77 25.13 -6.48
N VAL A 67 7.62 24.11 -6.65
CA VAL A 67 8.18 23.73 -7.96
C VAL A 67 7.08 23.30 -8.93
N CYS A 68 6.11 22.53 -8.46
CA CYS A 68 4.95 22.13 -9.25
C CYS A 68 4.15 23.34 -9.74
N ALA A 69 3.82 24.27 -8.86
CA ALA A 69 3.07 25.49 -9.20
C ALA A 69 3.81 26.34 -10.24
N GLU A 70 5.10 26.56 -10.06
CA GLU A 70 5.93 27.29 -11.03
C GLU A 70 5.97 26.59 -12.40
N SER A 71 6.09 25.24 -12.39
CA SER A 71 6.08 24.45 -13.63
C SER A 71 4.75 24.56 -14.36
N LEU A 72 3.62 24.50 -13.66
CA LEU A 72 2.27 24.63 -14.24
C LEU A 72 2.05 26.02 -14.80
N LYS A 73 2.44 27.08 -14.06
CA LYS A 73 2.39 28.47 -14.53
C LYS A 73 3.17 28.66 -15.81
N ASN A 74 4.41 28.16 -15.89
CA ASN A 74 5.27 28.27 -17.05
C ASN A 74 4.70 27.55 -18.30
N ARG A 75 3.77 26.63 -18.11
CA ARG A 75 3.00 25.95 -19.19
C ARG A 75 1.69 26.69 -19.54
N GLY A 76 1.44 27.85 -18.93
CA GLY A 76 0.23 28.64 -19.16
C GLY A 76 -1.04 28.06 -18.50
N ILE A 77 -0.88 27.21 -17.48
CA ILE A 77 -2.00 26.66 -16.70
C ILE A 77 -2.34 27.65 -15.58
N ALA A 78 -3.62 27.95 -15.43
CA ALA A 78 -4.12 28.78 -14.33
C ALA A 78 -3.92 28.04 -12.99
N VAL A 79 -2.95 28.46 -12.22
CA VAL A 79 -2.55 27.87 -10.94
C VAL A 79 -2.26 28.95 -9.92
N SER A 80 -2.72 28.72 -8.69
CA SER A 80 -2.37 29.53 -7.51
C SER A 80 -1.81 28.64 -6.39
N VAL A 81 -1.14 29.27 -5.44
CA VAL A 81 -0.52 28.62 -4.30
C VAL A 81 -1.20 29.06 -3.01
N TYR A 82 -1.68 28.11 -2.24
CA TYR A 82 -2.09 28.32 -0.85
C TYR A 82 -0.97 27.86 0.08
N ALA A 83 -0.26 28.81 0.69
CA ALA A 83 0.82 28.53 1.64
C ALA A 83 0.25 28.39 3.06
N VAL A 84 0.20 27.18 3.60
CA VAL A 84 -0.33 26.93 4.96
C VAL A 84 0.58 27.53 6.03
N ALA A 85 1.89 27.53 5.79
CA ALA A 85 2.90 28.05 6.73
C ALA A 85 4.13 28.55 6.00
N GLU A 86 4.96 29.33 6.71
CA GLU A 86 6.29 29.70 6.22
C GLU A 86 7.18 28.47 6.10
N PRO A 87 7.99 28.36 5.03
CA PRO A 87 8.95 27.29 4.84
C PRO A 87 9.98 27.18 5.97
N THR A 88 10.35 25.96 6.32
CA THR A 88 11.33 25.67 7.38
C THR A 88 12.57 24.94 6.89
N SER A 89 12.51 24.17 5.79
CA SER A 89 13.67 23.56 5.17
C SER A 89 14.31 24.51 4.16
N GLU A 90 15.63 24.40 3.99
CA GLU A 90 16.40 25.23 3.07
C GLU A 90 15.89 25.10 1.63
N GLU A 91 15.65 23.89 1.17
CA GLU A 91 15.14 23.59 -0.16
C GLU A 91 13.76 24.21 -0.40
N CYS A 92 12.87 24.10 0.59
CA CYS A 92 11.52 24.69 0.51
C CYS A 92 11.58 26.23 0.48
N ILE A 93 12.47 26.85 1.26
CA ILE A 93 12.70 28.31 1.23
C ILE A 93 13.12 28.78 -0.16
N LEU A 94 14.05 28.05 -0.77
CA LEU A 94 14.57 28.37 -2.11
C LEU A 94 13.49 28.16 -3.18
N ALA A 95 12.73 27.06 -3.09
CA ALA A 95 11.63 26.76 -4.01
C ALA A 95 10.54 27.85 -3.94
N ARG A 96 10.14 28.26 -2.73
CA ARG A 96 9.18 29.36 -2.55
C ARG A 96 9.66 30.69 -3.13
N LYS A 97 10.93 31.02 -2.92
CA LYS A 97 11.53 32.27 -3.48
C LYS A 97 11.55 32.28 -5.01
N ALA A 98 11.73 31.09 -5.63
CA ALA A 98 11.74 30.92 -7.07
C ALA A 98 10.33 30.84 -7.68
N CYS A 99 9.32 30.55 -6.86
CA CYS A 99 7.94 30.43 -7.32
C CYS A 99 7.34 31.82 -7.57
N THR A 100 6.91 32.03 -8.80
CA THR A 100 6.28 33.29 -9.25
C THR A 100 4.76 33.11 -9.50
N ALA A 101 4.20 31.94 -9.21
CA ALA A 101 2.76 31.70 -9.26
C ALA A 101 2.02 32.60 -8.26
N GLU A 102 0.78 32.91 -8.55
CA GLU A 102 -0.06 33.75 -7.70
C GLU A 102 -0.32 33.07 -6.34
N PHE A 103 -0.20 33.82 -5.25
CA PHE A 103 -0.55 33.34 -3.91
C PHE A 103 -2.00 33.67 -3.59
N THR A 104 -2.74 32.70 -3.08
CA THR A 104 -4.14 32.84 -2.69
C THR A 104 -4.35 32.54 -1.19
N HIS A 105 -5.46 33.05 -0.66
CA HIS A 105 -5.93 32.73 0.69
C HIS A 105 -7.16 31.76 0.68
N GLU A 106 -7.54 31.29 -0.51
CA GLU A 106 -8.70 30.40 -0.69
C GLU A 106 -8.27 29.07 -1.34
N ILE A 107 -8.85 27.97 -0.84
CA ILE A 107 -8.68 26.65 -1.42
C ILE A 107 -9.93 26.39 -2.28
N ASN A 108 -9.96 26.97 -3.48
CA ASN A 108 -11.06 26.86 -4.41
C ASN A 108 -10.55 26.76 -5.85
N ALA A 109 -10.68 25.60 -6.46
CA ALA A 109 -10.29 25.30 -7.84
C ALA A 109 -10.94 24.00 -8.31
N ASP A 110 -10.86 23.69 -9.61
CA ASP A 110 -11.30 22.39 -10.15
C ASP A 110 -10.42 21.23 -9.67
N LEU A 111 -9.13 21.51 -9.45
CA LEU A 111 -8.14 20.55 -8.98
C LEU A 111 -7.30 21.14 -7.85
N ILE A 112 -7.10 20.36 -6.80
CA ILE A 112 -6.22 20.71 -5.68
C ILE A 112 -5.04 19.74 -5.66
N VAL A 113 -3.83 20.29 -5.50
CA VAL A 113 -2.62 19.50 -5.25
C VAL A 113 -2.25 19.62 -3.78
N ASP A 114 -2.35 18.53 -3.06
CA ASP A 114 -1.95 18.44 -1.66
C ASP A 114 -0.45 18.19 -1.57
N CYS A 115 0.29 19.21 -1.14
CA CYS A 115 1.71 19.20 -0.82
C CYS A 115 1.95 19.71 0.61
N ILE A 116 1.05 19.40 1.57
CA ILE A 116 1.18 19.89 2.94
C ILE A 116 2.24 19.09 3.70
N PHE A 117 2.08 17.75 3.75
CA PHE A 117 3.00 16.84 4.43
C PHE A 117 3.28 15.61 3.56
N GLY A 118 4.53 15.15 3.54
CA GLY A 118 4.93 13.84 3.02
C GLY A 118 5.28 12.88 4.15
N THR A 119 6.20 11.95 3.90
CA THR A 119 6.65 10.90 4.84
C THR A 119 7.34 11.42 6.11
N GLY A 120 7.57 12.72 6.23
CA GLY A 120 8.18 13.34 7.41
C GLY A 120 7.23 13.53 8.60
N LEU A 121 5.92 13.34 8.43
CA LEU A 121 4.94 13.52 9.48
C LEU A 121 5.03 12.39 10.52
N CYS A 122 5.18 12.76 11.81
CA CYS A 122 5.31 11.83 12.93
C CYS A 122 4.45 12.21 14.15
N ARG A 123 3.49 13.11 13.96
CA ARG A 123 2.59 13.60 15.04
C ARG A 123 1.24 13.97 14.46
N ASP A 124 0.23 14.05 15.30
CA ASP A 124 -1.10 14.49 14.90
C ASP A 124 -1.09 15.91 14.34
N ILE A 125 -1.86 16.10 13.28
CA ILE A 125 -2.07 17.41 12.64
C ILE A 125 -3.07 18.22 13.48
N GLY A 126 -2.74 19.48 13.72
CA GLY A 126 -3.60 20.44 14.44
C GLY A 126 -3.47 21.85 13.88
N GLY A 127 -4.31 22.77 14.41
CA GLY A 127 -4.32 24.20 14.06
C GLY A 127 -4.52 24.44 12.57
N LYS A 128 -3.81 25.42 12.01
CA LYS A 128 -3.95 25.85 10.60
C LYS A 128 -3.72 24.73 9.57
N PHE A 129 -2.92 23.71 9.92
CA PHE A 129 -2.72 22.57 9.04
C PHE A 129 -3.96 21.66 8.99
N ALA A 130 -4.62 21.45 10.14
CA ALA A 130 -5.89 20.72 10.18
C ALA A 130 -7.01 21.50 9.46
N GLU A 131 -7.02 22.82 9.60
CA GLU A 131 -7.96 23.70 8.87
C GLU A 131 -7.77 23.55 7.36
N ALA A 132 -6.52 23.55 6.88
CA ALA A 132 -6.20 23.36 5.46
C ALA A 132 -6.62 21.97 4.95
N VAL A 133 -6.31 20.89 5.69
CA VAL A 133 -6.73 19.52 5.37
C VAL A 133 -8.25 19.41 5.27
N ASN A 134 -8.97 19.98 6.24
CA ASN A 134 -10.44 19.99 6.23
C ASN A 134 -11.02 20.82 5.07
N ALA A 135 -10.39 21.95 4.73
CA ALA A 135 -10.80 22.77 3.59
C ALA A 135 -10.58 22.03 2.26
N VAL A 136 -9.46 21.30 2.10
CA VAL A 136 -9.22 20.43 0.93
C VAL A 136 -10.31 19.38 0.83
N ASN A 137 -10.62 18.66 1.91
CA ASN A 137 -11.63 17.62 1.91
C ASN A 137 -13.06 18.14 1.66
N ALA A 138 -13.35 19.37 2.06
CA ALA A 138 -14.67 20.01 1.89
C ALA A 138 -14.84 20.72 0.53
N SER A 139 -13.77 20.85 -0.27
CA SER A 139 -13.78 21.66 -1.50
C SER A 139 -14.65 21.10 -2.63
N GLY A 140 -14.83 19.76 -2.68
CA GLY A 140 -15.46 19.07 -3.81
C GLY A 140 -14.60 19.04 -5.08
N ALA A 141 -13.38 19.55 -5.04
CA ALA A 141 -12.41 19.51 -6.14
C ALA A 141 -11.82 18.09 -6.33
N TYR A 142 -11.21 17.85 -7.47
CA TYR A 142 -10.38 16.67 -7.69
C TYR A 142 -9.06 16.83 -6.93
N VAL A 143 -8.75 15.93 -6.00
CA VAL A 143 -7.59 16.04 -5.11
C VAL A 143 -6.46 15.11 -5.56
N VAL A 144 -5.29 15.70 -5.78
CA VAL A 144 -4.04 14.98 -6.08
C VAL A 144 -3.07 15.17 -4.92
N SER A 145 -2.77 14.11 -4.17
CA SER A 145 -1.75 14.18 -3.11
C SER A 145 -0.36 13.84 -3.65
N ALA A 146 0.62 14.68 -3.29
CA ALA A 146 2.04 14.45 -3.59
C ALA A 146 2.64 13.52 -2.54
N ASP A 147 3.26 12.46 -3.01
CA ASP A 147 3.95 11.42 -2.24
C ASP A 147 3.03 10.53 -1.40
N ILE A 148 2.29 11.09 -0.46
CA ILE A 148 1.30 10.42 0.39
C ILE A 148 0.25 11.47 0.82
N PRO A 149 -1.04 11.11 0.99
CA PRO A 149 -2.03 12.03 1.51
C PRO A 149 -1.59 12.65 2.82
N SER A 150 -1.64 13.99 2.90
CA SER A 150 -1.22 14.69 4.10
C SER A 150 -2.05 14.27 5.30
N GLY A 151 -1.37 13.85 6.37
CA GLY A 151 -2.00 13.31 7.59
C GLY A 151 -2.03 11.80 7.67
N LEU A 152 -1.63 11.10 6.62
CA LEU A 152 -1.49 9.66 6.63
C LEU A 152 -0.07 9.25 7.04
N ASN A 153 0.06 8.30 7.96
CA ASN A 153 1.36 7.77 8.37
C ASN A 153 1.92 6.81 7.31
N GLY A 154 3.10 7.10 6.78
CA GLY A 154 3.71 6.32 5.70
C GLY A 154 4.15 4.92 6.10
N ASP A 155 4.32 4.60 7.40
CA ASP A 155 4.75 3.28 7.86
C ASP A 155 3.59 2.34 8.16
N ASN A 156 2.44 2.86 8.59
CA ASN A 156 1.32 2.03 9.01
C ASN A 156 -0.04 2.41 8.43
N GLY A 157 -0.14 3.52 7.68
CA GLY A 157 -1.40 3.94 7.05
C GLY A 157 -2.48 4.44 8.02
N LEU A 158 -2.13 4.79 9.25
CA LEU A 158 -3.08 5.37 10.21
C LEU A 158 -3.17 6.88 10.06
N ILE A 159 -4.35 7.43 10.29
CA ILE A 159 -4.60 8.87 10.31
C ILE A 159 -3.94 9.50 11.52
N GLN A 160 -3.19 10.59 11.32
CA GLN A 160 -2.57 11.39 12.36
C GLN A 160 -3.37 12.67 12.63
N GLY A 161 -4.41 12.55 13.44
CA GLY A 161 -5.35 13.61 13.77
C GLY A 161 -6.41 13.84 12.67
N CYS A 162 -5.99 14.26 11.50
CA CYS A 162 -6.81 14.34 10.29
C CYS A 162 -5.97 14.04 9.04
N ALA A 163 -6.61 13.63 7.95
CA ALA A 163 -5.89 13.36 6.69
C ALA A 163 -6.69 13.82 5.46
N VAL A 164 -5.97 14.14 4.41
CA VAL A 164 -6.53 14.41 3.08
C VAL A 164 -7.06 13.11 2.48
N LYS A 165 -8.23 13.18 1.86
CA LYS A 165 -8.78 12.13 1.01
C LYS A 165 -8.49 12.49 -0.44
N ALA A 166 -7.54 11.78 -1.03
CA ALA A 166 -7.14 12.00 -2.41
C ALA A 166 -7.97 11.18 -3.40
N ASP A 167 -8.21 11.71 -4.60
CA ASP A 167 -8.67 10.93 -5.75
C ASP A 167 -7.52 10.19 -6.41
N LEU A 168 -6.31 10.79 -6.32
CA LEU A 168 -5.09 10.23 -6.83
C LEU A 168 -3.89 10.62 -5.96
N THR A 169 -3.04 9.64 -5.66
CA THR A 169 -1.75 9.88 -5.00
C THR A 169 -0.61 9.64 -5.96
N LEU A 170 0.23 10.66 -6.14
CA LEU A 170 1.47 10.56 -6.91
C LEU A 170 2.59 10.13 -5.99
N VAL A 171 2.86 8.85 -5.97
CA VAL A 171 3.94 8.26 -5.17
C VAL A 171 5.29 8.66 -5.75
N ILE A 172 6.05 9.42 -4.99
CA ILE A 172 7.38 9.86 -5.40
C ILE A 172 8.42 8.80 -5.05
N ALA A 173 9.18 8.38 -6.06
CA ALA A 173 10.17 7.31 -6.04
C ALA A 173 9.57 5.93 -5.75
N GLU A 174 9.42 5.52 -4.49
CA GLU A 174 8.95 4.19 -4.13
C GLU A 174 7.69 4.24 -3.26
N TYR A 175 6.92 3.16 -3.30
CA TYR A 175 5.75 3.02 -2.43
C TYR A 175 6.16 2.97 -0.95
N LYS A 176 5.27 3.44 -0.08
CA LYS A 176 5.38 3.33 1.37
C LYS A 176 4.31 2.35 1.87
N LEU A 177 4.56 1.70 3.01
CA LEU A 177 3.60 0.76 3.61
C LEU A 177 2.22 1.40 3.81
N GLY A 178 2.20 2.67 4.22
CA GLY A 178 0.98 3.41 4.48
C GLY A 178 0.03 3.56 3.30
N HIS A 179 0.49 3.38 2.05
CA HIS A 179 -0.40 3.36 0.88
C HIS A 179 -1.30 2.12 0.84
N PHE A 180 -0.92 1.04 1.51
CA PHE A 180 -1.55 -0.28 1.40
C PHE A 180 -2.07 -0.83 2.72
N LEU A 181 -1.94 -0.08 3.81
CA LEU A 181 -2.35 -0.49 5.15
C LEU A 181 -3.40 0.46 5.72
N ASN A 182 -4.29 -0.09 6.53
CA ASN A 182 -5.29 0.66 7.32
C ASN A 182 -6.04 1.72 6.49
N ASP A 183 -6.10 2.97 6.98
CA ASP A 183 -6.83 4.07 6.33
C ASP A 183 -6.24 4.46 4.97
N GLY A 184 -4.99 4.09 4.69
CA GLY A 184 -4.35 4.36 3.40
C GLY A 184 -5.07 3.75 2.22
N LEU A 185 -5.74 2.61 2.41
CA LEU A 185 -6.53 1.95 1.37
C LEU A 185 -7.71 2.82 0.88
N ASP A 186 -8.28 3.64 1.78
CA ASP A 186 -9.44 4.49 1.49
C ASP A 186 -9.06 5.94 1.15
N LEU A 187 -7.87 6.39 1.61
CA LEU A 187 -7.47 7.79 1.49
C LEU A 187 -6.55 8.08 0.30
N CYS A 188 -5.77 7.10 -0.17
CA CYS A 188 -4.83 7.33 -1.27
C CYS A 188 -5.49 7.44 -2.65
N GLY A 189 -6.74 7.00 -2.80
CA GLY A 189 -7.37 6.91 -4.10
C GLY A 189 -6.57 6.03 -5.07
N LYS A 190 -6.48 6.42 -6.33
CA LYS A 190 -5.61 5.74 -7.28
C LYS A 190 -4.15 6.13 -7.03
N THR A 191 -3.24 5.17 -6.92
CA THR A 191 -1.80 5.43 -6.79
C THR A 191 -1.08 5.36 -8.14
N VAL A 192 -0.18 6.31 -8.41
CA VAL A 192 0.67 6.35 -9.61
C VAL A 192 2.09 6.66 -9.19
N LYS A 193 3.01 5.71 -9.40
CA LYS A 193 4.43 5.91 -9.06
C LYS A 193 5.15 6.77 -10.09
N LYS A 194 6.01 7.67 -9.61
CA LYS A 194 6.89 8.55 -10.40
C LYS A 194 8.34 8.30 -10.02
N ASP A 195 9.09 7.81 -10.97
CA ASP A 195 10.54 7.70 -10.82
C ASP A 195 11.17 9.11 -10.99
N ILE A 196 11.92 9.52 -9.99
CA ILE A 196 12.69 10.77 -9.97
C ILE A 196 14.20 10.52 -9.90
N GLY A 197 14.64 9.28 -10.08
CA GLY A 197 16.03 8.86 -10.08
C GLY A 197 16.59 8.61 -8.67
N ILE A 198 15.77 8.21 -7.72
CA ILE A 198 16.22 7.77 -6.39
C ILE A 198 16.80 6.37 -6.47
N ILE A 199 17.98 6.18 -5.87
CA ILE A 199 18.65 4.88 -5.76
C ILE A 199 18.34 4.28 -4.39
N CYS A 200 17.69 3.13 -4.39
CA CYS A 200 17.40 2.38 -3.17
C CYS A 200 18.40 1.21 -3.03
N PRO A 201 19.49 1.37 -2.26
CA PRO A 201 20.50 0.32 -2.11
C PRO A 201 20.12 -0.75 -1.09
N GLN A 202 19.08 -0.51 -0.30
CA GLN A 202 18.67 -1.38 0.78
C GLN A 202 17.72 -2.47 0.30
N THR A 203 17.62 -3.55 1.09
CA THR A 203 16.56 -4.54 0.97
C THR A 203 15.21 -3.86 1.20
N THR A 204 14.23 -4.14 0.35
CA THR A 204 12.88 -3.62 0.49
C THR A 204 12.21 -4.17 1.76
N TYR A 205 11.31 -3.40 2.35
CA TYR A 205 10.51 -3.88 3.49
C TYR A 205 9.47 -4.89 3.04
N ALA A 206 8.82 -4.62 1.90
CA ALA A 206 7.86 -5.48 1.25
C ALA A 206 7.91 -5.28 -0.26
N GLU A 207 7.22 -6.13 -1.01
CA GLU A 207 7.14 -6.08 -2.46
C GLU A 207 5.69 -6.27 -2.91
N ILE A 208 5.32 -5.59 -4.00
CA ILE A 208 4.04 -5.79 -4.68
C ILE A 208 4.31 -6.55 -5.96
N TYR A 209 3.61 -7.65 -6.12
CA TYR A 209 3.67 -8.47 -7.32
C TYR A 209 2.60 -8.05 -8.32
N SER A 210 3.00 -7.85 -9.58
CA SER A 210 2.09 -7.70 -10.71
C SER A 210 1.63 -9.06 -11.22
N ASP A 211 0.60 -9.07 -12.06
CA ASP A 211 0.18 -10.31 -12.74
C ASP A 211 1.32 -10.95 -13.55
N ASP A 212 2.19 -10.13 -14.15
CA ASP A 212 3.34 -10.62 -14.92
C ASP A 212 4.39 -11.29 -14.03
N ASP A 213 4.60 -10.79 -12.82
CA ASP A 213 5.49 -11.40 -11.83
C ASP A 213 4.96 -12.76 -11.35
N LEU A 214 3.63 -12.92 -11.32
CA LEU A 214 2.99 -14.16 -10.87
C LEU A 214 2.87 -15.22 -11.98
N LYS A 215 2.86 -14.85 -13.25
CA LYS A 215 2.75 -15.78 -14.40
C LYS A 215 3.67 -16.99 -14.34
N PRO A 216 4.97 -16.89 -13.94
CA PRO A 216 5.87 -18.03 -13.88
C PRO A 216 5.44 -19.12 -12.87
N PHE A 217 4.62 -18.77 -11.88
CA PHE A 217 4.08 -19.71 -10.89
C PHE A 217 2.88 -20.50 -11.40
N PHE A 218 2.21 -20.02 -12.46
CA PHE A 218 1.06 -20.68 -13.07
C PHE A 218 1.50 -21.51 -14.29
N ILE A 219 2.11 -22.67 -14.01
CA ILE A 219 2.60 -23.59 -15.05
C ILE A 219 1.44 -24.38 -15.61
N GLY A 220 1.30 -24.38 -16.94
CA GLY A 220 0.30 -25.22 -17.61
C GLY A 220 0.48 -26.72 -17.34
N ARG A 221 -0.62 -27.43 -17.07
CA ARG A 221 -0.56 -28.86 -16.80
C ARG A 221 -0.18 -29.66 -18.04
N LYS A 222 0.77 -30.57 -17.92
CA LYS A 222 1.12 -31.51 -18.99
C LYS A 222 0.00 -32.52 -19.19
N ARG A 223 -0.29 -32.91 -20.46
CA ARG A 223 -1.30 -33.92 -20.77
C ARG A 223 -0.99 -35.28 -20.15
N ASN A 224 0.28 -35.68 -20.15
CA ASN A 224 0.76 -36.89 -19.47
C ASN A 224 1.18 -36.54 -18.05
N SER A 225 0.21 -36.36 -17.16
CA SER A 225 0.41 -36.09 -15.74
C SER A 225 -0.78 -36.60 -14.93
N HIS A 226 -0.61 -36.78 -13.65
CA HIS A 226 -1.64 -37.20 -12.73
C HIS A 226 -1.72 -36.26 -11.52
N LYS A 227 -2.77 -36.36 -10.74
CA LYS A 227 -3.01 -35.45 -9.59
C LYS A 227 -1.82 -35.39 -8.60
N GLY A 228 -1.11 -36.48 -8.37
CA GLY A 228 0.07 -36.52 -7.50
C GLY A 228 1.26 -35.68 -8.00
N THR A 229 1.31 -35.33 -9.32
CA THR A 229 2.35 -34.47 -9.90
C THR A 229 2.24 -33.02 -9.41
N TYR A 230 1.08 -32.61 -8.94
CA TYR A 230 0.76 -31.22 -8.57
C TYR A 230 0.68 -30.99 -7.06
N GLY A 231 1.33 -31.86 -6.29
CA GLY A 231 1.44 -31.72 -4.84
C GLY A 231 0.16 -31.95 -4.06
N SER A 232 0.29 -31.75 -2.78
CA SER A 232 -0.81 -31.91 -1.81
C SER A 232 -0.77 -30.79 -0.76
N ALA A 233 -1.95 -30.35 -0.33
CA ALA A 233 -2.11 -29.42 0.77
C ALA A 233 -2.96 -30.07 1.87
N ASN A 234 -2.54 -29.99 3.13
CA ASN A 234 -3.37 -30.28 4.27
C ASN A 234 -3.90 -28.98 4.86
N ILE A 235 -5.19 -28.82 4.88
CA ILE A 235 -5.89 -27.66 5.42
C ILE A 235 -6.47 -28.04 6.77
N ILE A 236 -6.17 -27.27 7.79
CA ILE A 236 -6.71 -27.42 9.14
C ILE A 236 -7.56 -26.18 9.40
N ALA A 237 -8.86 -26.31 9.18
CA ALA A 237 -9.77 -25.18 9.12
C ALA A 237 -11.19 -25.55 9.51
N GLY A 238 -11.97 -24.57 9.92
CA GLY A 238 -13.37 -24.67 10.25
C GLY A 238 -13.64 -25.23 11.65
N SER A 239 -14.76 -24.80 12.19
CA SER A 239 -15.33 -25.22 13.47
C SER A 239 -16.84 -25.30 13.34
N SER A 240 -17.53 -25.67 14.41
CA SER A 240 -19.00 -25.66 14.44
C SER A 240 -19.63 -24.27 14.16
N GLU A 241 -18.88 -23.21 14.41
CA GLU A 241 -19.31 -21.82 14.20
C GLU A 241 -18.90 -21.30 12.82
N TYR A 242 -17.77 -21.77 12.26
CA TYR A 242 -17.16 -21.24 11.04
C TYR A 242 -17.00 -22.30 9.95
N LEU A 243 -18.10 -22.98 9.59
CA LEU A 243 -18.09 -24.02 8.55
C LEU A 243 -17.59 -23.50 7.19
N GLY A 244 -17.98 -22.28 6.83
CA GLY A 244 -17.64 -21.66 5.55
C GLY A 244 -16.13 -21.40 5.35
N ALA A 245 -15.37 -21.19 6.43
CA ALA A 245 -13.94 -20.97 6.37
C ALA A 245 -13.18 -22.14 5.76
N ALA A 246 -13.54 -23.37 6.16
CA ALA A 246 -12.98 -24.60 5.57
C ALA A 246 -13.33 -24.73 4.08
N ALA A 247 -14.56 -24.36 3.69
CA ALA A 247 -14.99 -24.41 2.30
C ALA A 247 -14.20 -23.45 1.42
N LEU A 248 -14.01 -22.20 1.89
CA LEU A 248 -13.23 -21.16 1.18
C LEU A 248 -11.76 -21.58 1.03
N ALA A 249 -11.14 -22.06 2.10
CA ALA A 249 -9.74 -22.51 2.08
C ALA A 249 -9.53 -23.71 1.14
N CYS A 250 -10.40 -24.72 1.21
CA CYS A 250 -10.35 -25.87 0.29
C CYS A 250 -10.60 -25.45 -1.17
N GLY A 251 -11.59 -24.56 -1.39
CA GLY A 251 -11.89 -24.03 -2.73
C GLY A 251 -10.72 -23.25 -3.32
N ALA A 252 -10.03 -22.45 -2.52
CA ALA A 252 -8.82 -21.72 -2.95
C ALA A 252 -7.69 -22.69 -3.32
N ALA A 253 -7.40 -23.69 -2.50
CA ALA A 253 -6.37 -24.71 -2.76
C ALA A 253 -6.69 -25.52 -4.04
N LEU A 254 -7.93 -25.87 -4.27
CA LEU A 254 -8.36 -26.57 -5.51
C LEU A 254 -8.17 -25.67 -6.74
N LYS A 255 -8.58 -24.41 -6.65
CA LYS A 255 -8.46 -23.44 -7.75
C LYS A 255 -7.01 -23.07 -8.08
N SER A 256 -6.11 -23.06 -7.08
CA SER A 256 -4.67 -22.82 -7.30
C SER A 256 -4.00 -23.99 -8.06
N GLY A 257 -4.68 -25.11 -8.26
CA GLY A 257 -4.19 -26.24 -9.02
C GLY A 257 -3.54 -27.33 -8.18
N CYS A 258 -3.72 -27.35 -6.87
CA CYS A 258 -3.26 -28.43 -6.02
C CYS A 258 -3.83 -29.79 -6.45
N GLY A 259 -2.99 -30.83 -6.46
CA GLY A 259 -3.36 -32.17 -6.90
C GLY A 259 -4.23 -32.92 -5.90
N TYR A 260 -3.92 -32.78 -4.61
CA TYR A 260 -4.69 -33.31 -3.50
C TYR A 260 -4.91 -32.26 -2.44
N VAL A 261 -6.18 -32.00 -2.10
CA VAL A 261 -6.56 -31.17 -0.96
C VAL A 261 -7.10 -32.08 0.13
N LYS A 262 -6.43 -32.09 1.28
CA LYS A 262 -6.82 -32.82 2.48
C LYS A 262 -7.32 -31.84 3.52
N LEU A 263 -8.43 -32.16 4.19
CA LEU A 263 -9.02 -31.30 5.20
C LEU A 263 -9.08 -32.01 6.55
N THR A 264 -8.47 -31.42 7.55
CA THR A 264 -8.59 -31.79 8.95
C THR A 264 -9.53 -30.81 9.62
N THR A 265 -10.68 -31.27 10.08
CA THR A 265 -11.76 -30.43 10.61
C THR A 265 -12.73 -31.21 11.49
N ALA A 266 -13.68 -30.50 12.10
CA ALA A 266 -14.76 -31.10 12.87
C ALA A 266 -15.74 -31.91 11.98
N GLU A 267 -16.37 -32.94 12.52
CA GLU A 267 -17.27 -33.82 11.76
C GLU A 267 -18.43 -33.09 11.07
N MET A 268 -19.02 -32.11 11.73
CA MET A 268 -20.10 -31.30 11.16
C MET A 268 -19.65 -30.56 9.89
N VAL A 269 -18.42 -30.05 9.86
CA VAL A 269 -17.83 -29.38 8.70
C VAL A 269 -17.63 -30.36 7.55
N LYS A 270 -17.16 -31.61 7.84
CA LYS A 270 -17.01 -32.64 6.81
C LYS A 270 -18.33 -32.90 6.09
N LEU A 271 -19.41 -33.11 6.84
CA LEU A 271 -20.74 -33.38 6.28
C LEU A 271 -21.26 -32.22 5.42
N SER A 272 -20.98 -30.97 5.79
CA SER A 272 -21.39 -29.79 5.03
C SER A 272 -20.57 -29.58 3.75
N LEU A 273 -19.32 -30.04 3.72
CA LEU A 273 -18.42 -29.83 2.56
C LEU A 273 -18.60 -30.89 1.45
N VAL A 274 -18.97 -32.12 1.79
CA VAL A 274 -19.10 -33.19 0.79
C VAL A 274 -19.93 -32.81 -0.43
N PRO A 275 -21.10 -32.15 -0.31
CA PRO A 275 -21.89 -31.77 -1.47
C PRO A 275 -21.25 -30.68 -2.32
N VAL A 276 -20.39 -29.83 -1.72
CA VAL A 276 -19.77 -28.65 -2.37
C VAL A 276 -18.43 -29.00 -3.02
N TYR A 277 -17.62 -29.79 -2.31
CA TYR A 277 -16.26 -30.18 -2.75
C TYR A 277 -16.03 -31.67 -2.57
N PRO A 278 -16.68 -32.54 -3.38
CA PRO A 278 -16.56 -34.01 -3.26
C PRO A 278 -15.14 -34.53 -3.53
N GLN A 279 -14.26 -33.69 -4.11
CA GLN A 279 -12.86 -34.04 -4.37
C GLN A 279 -11.92 -33.79 -3.19
N VAL A 280 -12.39 -33.17 -2.11
CA VAL A 280 -11.60 -32.96 -0.89
C VAL A 280 -11.51 -34.27 -0.12
N ILE A 281 -10.33 -34.62 0.36
CA ILE A 281 -10.04 -35.80 1.18
C ILE A 281 -10.07 -35.38 2.64
N PHE A 282 -10.88 -36.05 3.47
CA PHE A 282 -10.87 -35.78 4.90
C PHE A 282 -9.75 -36.55 5.60
N SER A 283 -9.05 -35.86 6.50
CA SER A 283 -7.99 -36.41 7.34
C SER A 283 -8.38 -36.30 8.81
N ASP A 284 -8.07 -37.32 9.60
CA ASP A 284 -8.36 -37.32 11.04
C ASP A 284 -7.28 -36.60 11.88
N GLY A 285 -6.19 -36.18 11.26
CA GLY A 285 -5.09 -35.47 11.91
C GLY A 285 -4.22 -34.68 10.93
N ILE A 286 -3.16 -34.10 11.46
CA ILE A 286 -2.18 -33.36 10.69
C ILE A 286 -1.43 -34.34 9.77
N ASP A 287 -1.43 -34.02 8.47
CA ASP A 287 -0.70 -34.82 7.48
C ASP A 287 0.63 -34.20 7.11
N PHE A 288 1.68 -34.58 7.80
CA PHE A 288 3.05 -34.11 7.57
C PHE A 288 3.65 -34.54 6.22
N ASN A 289 3.01 -35.51 5.51
CA ASN A 289 3.44 -35.88 4.15
C ASN A 289 2.87 -34.95 3.07
N SER A 290 2.03 -34.00 3.42
CA SER A 290 1.59 -32.97 2.50
C SER A 290 2.71 -32.00 2.17
N HIS A 291 2.73 -31.45 0.94
CA HIS A 291 3.74 -30.48 0.49
C HIS A 291 3.54 -29.11 1.16
N SER A 292 2.31 -28.82 1.60
CA SER A 292 1.99 -27.62 2.36
C SER A 292 0.94 -27.90 3.42
N ILE A 293 1.01 -27.16 4.53
CA ILE A 293 -0.02 -27.14 5.59
C ILE A 293 -0.54 -25.71 5.72
N ALA A 294 -1.87 -25.57 5.79
CA ALA A 294 -2.52 -24.29 6.11
C ALA A 294 -3.40 -24.48 7.35
N ILE A 295 -3.24 -23.62 8.35
CA ILE A 295 -3.92 -23.78 9.65
C ILE A 295 -4.45 -22.44 10.17
N GLY A 296 -5.62 -22.48 10.79
CA GLY A 296 -6.18 -21.38 11.60
C GLY A 296 -7.49 -20.79 11.07
N MET A 297 -7.81 -20.94 9.79
CA MET A 297 -9.00 -20.33 9.17
C MET A 297 -10.29 -20.87 9.82
N GLY A 298 -10.92 -20.08 10.70
CA GLY A 298 -12.17 -20.40 11.39
C GLY A 298 -12.06 -21.58 12.37
N CYS A 299 -10.89 -21.79 12.98
CA CYS A 299 -10.68 -22.85 13.96
C CYS A 299 -11.20 -22.50 15.36
N GLY A 300 -11.46 -21.21 15.63
CA GLY A 300 -11.65 -20.67 16.96
C GLY A 300 -10.33 -20.56 17.74
N VAL A 301 -10.13 -19.44 18.45
CA VAL A 301 -8.92 -19.23 19.28
C VAL A 301 -8.96 -20.15 20.48
N SER A 302 -7.94 -21.00 20.66
CA SER A 302 -7.87 -21.96 21.76
C SER A 302 -6.45 -22.44 22.02
N LYS A 303 -6.22 -22.93 23.25
CA LYS A 303 -4.96 -23.58 23.62
C LYS A 303 -4.64 -24.81 22.75
N ASP A 304 -5.65 -25.53 22.29
CA ASP A 304 -5.49 -26.70 21.41
C ASP A 304 -4.96 -26.24 20.03
N LEU A 305 -5.53 -25.17 19.47
CA LEU A 305 -5.03 -24.60 18.21
C LEU A 305 -3.59 -24.13 18.35
N TYR A 306 -3.26 -23.39 19.43
CA TYR A 306 -1.89 -22.99 19.75
C TYR A 306 -0.94 -24.19 19.78
N ASN A 307 -1.26 -25.22 20.55
CA ASN A 307 -0.42 -26.41 20.68
C ASN A 307 -0.24 -27.12 19.32
N LYS A 308 -1.27 -27.21 18.49
CA LYS A 308 -1.17 -27.75 17.13
C LYS A 308 -0.22 -26.96 16.25
N ILE A 309 -0.29 -25.62 16.32
CA ILE A 309 0.61 -24.76 15.55
C ILE A 309 2.05 -24.96 15.99
N ILE A 310 2.33 -24.94 17.29
CA ILE A 310 3.68 -25.20 17.82
C ILE A 310 4.18 -26.57 17.39
N TYR A 311 3.35 -27.61 17.51
CA TYR A 311 3.71 -28.94 17.07
C TYR A 311 4.05 -29.03 15.57
N ILE A 312 3.32 -28.30 14.71
CA ILE A 312 3.65 -28.19 13.28
C ILE A 312 4.97 -27.47 13.08
N LEU A 313 5.18 -26.34 13.75
CA LEU A 313 6.43 -25.57 13.64
C LEU A 313 7.67 -26.36 14.04
N GLU A 314 7.54 -27.27 15.01
CA GLU A 314 8.65 -28.10 15.49
C GLU A 314 8.91 -29.35 14.62
N ASN A 315 7.93 -29.85 13.89
CA ASN A 315 7.97 -31.16 13.24
C ASN A 315 7.73 -31.13 11.72
N TYR A 316 7.52 -29.97 11.11
CA TYR A 316 7.22 -29.85 9.69
C TYR A 316 8.20 -28.90 9.00
N GLU A 317 8.86 -29.41 7.97
CA GLU A 317 9.84 -28.64 7.18
C GLU A 317 9.26 -28.08 5.86
N GLY A 318 7.99 -28.41 5.53
CA GLY A 318 7.33 -27.97 4.31
C GLY A 318 6.78 -26.54 4.42
N ALA A 319 6.07 -26.11 3.39
CA ALA A 319 5.44 -24.79 3.38
C ALA A 319 4.28 -24.71 4.38
N LEU A 320 4.35 -23.79 5.33
CA LEU A 320 3.33 -23.57 6.36
C LEU A 320 2.68 -22.20 6.19
N ILE A 321 1.34 -22.19 6.19
CA ILE A 321 0.51 -20.98 6.18
C ILE A 321 -0.27 -20.96 7.50
N ILE A 322 -0.13 -19.87 8.27
CA ILE A 322 -0.90 -19.62 9.50
C ILE A 322 -1.74 -18.38 9.25
N ASP A 323 -3.06 -18.48 9.45
CA ASP A 323 -3.99 -17.39 9.18
C ASP A 323 -5.07 -17.29 10.26
N ALA A 324 -5.72 -16.13 10.30
CA ALA A 324 -6.90 -15.83 11.12
C ALA A 324 -6.70 -16.25 12.60
N ASP A 325 -7.55 -17.18 13.11
CA ASP A 325 -7.49 -17.64 14.51
C ASP A 325 -6.15 -18.28 14.86
N GLY A 326 -5.40 -18.78 13.87
CA GLY A 326 -4.06 -19.28 14.07
C GLY A 326 -3.07 -18.17 14.48
N LEU A 327 -3.13 -17.01 13.85
CA LEU A 327 -2.34 -15.85 14.23
C LEU A 327 -2.80 -15.27 15.56
N ASN A 328 -4.11 -15.22 15.79
CA ASN A 328 -4.67 -14.76 17.06
C ASN A 328 -4.21 -15.64 18.23
N ALA A 329 -4.23 -16.99 18.06
CA ALA A 329 -3.77 -17.92 19.08
C ALA A 329 -2.27 -17.79 19.40
N LEU A 330 -1.43 -17.33 18.46
CA LEU A 330 -0.01 -17.07 18.69
C LEU A 330 0.25 -15.72 19.38
N SER A 331 -0.71 -14.81 19.36
CA SER A 331 -0.56 -13.48 19.95
C SER A 331 -0.96 -13.42 21.43
N GLU A 332 -1.68 -14.42 21.95
CA GLU A 332 -2.05 -14.60 23.35
C GLU A 332 -0.93 -15.28 24.16
#